data_80833de89e266b9ac191125f6e7e22ed
#
_entry.id   80833de89e266b9ac191125f6e7e22ed
#
_cell.length_a   1.000
_cell.length_b   1.000
_cell.length_c   1.000
_cell.angle_alpha   90.00
_cell.angle_beta   90.00
_cell.angle_gamma   90.00
#
_symmetry.space_group_name_H-M   'P 1'
#
loop_
_entity.id
_entity.type
_entity.pdbx_description
1 polymer ?
#
loop_
_entity_poly.entity_id
_entity_poly.type
_entity_poly.pdbx_seq_one_letter_code
_entity_poly.pdbx_strand_id
1 'polypeptide(L)'
;MKINKITLFCGGSGSESIIKYFINQKNIQLTLLINAYDDGKSTGTLRKNIPGLLGPSDFRKNFSYLINLFSDEQRNLKKVFEFRFNKKISINNFYLNIKNSKNLEKYIPKEINFLEKEIKKDILNYLLISIKYLKTTEINLIDFSLGNLIFAGIFLKEKKNFNLAVKKFTNFITTKVKIINISMPRLI
;
A
#
# COMPACT_ATOMS: atom_id res chain seq x y z
N MET A 1 -25.13 -20.29 -13.74
CA MET A 1 -25.02 -20.10 -12.27
C MET A 1 -25.29 -18.64 -11.94
N LYS A 2 -26.23 -18.33 -11.02
CA LYS A 2 -26.54 -16.93 -10.66
C LYS A 2 -25.38 -16.32 -9.86
N ILE A 3 -24.88 -15.16 -10.29
CA ILE A 3 -23.84 -14.42 -9.57
C ILE A 3 -24.49 -13.51 -8.53
N ASN A 4 -24.09 -13.67 -7.27
CA ASN A 4 -24.50 -12.80 -6.18
C ASN A 4 -23.50 -11.65 -6.02
N LYS A 5 -24.00 -10.42 -5.96
CA LYS A 5 -23.17 -9.23 -5.74
C LYS A 5 -23.18 -8.91 -4.25
N ILE A 6 -22.01 -8.88 -3.64
CA ILE A 6 -21.82 -8.56 -2.21
C ILE A 6 -20.97 -7.31 -2.10
N THR A 7 -21.40 -6.39 -1.27
CA THR A 7 -20.65 -5.18 -0.93
C THR A 7 -20.32 -5.18 0.57
N LEU A 8 -19.04 -5.08 0.92
CA LEU A 8 -18.56 -5.02 2.30
C LEU A 8 -18.02 -3.63 2.61
N PHE A 9 -18.47 -3.07 3.73
CA PHE A 9 -17.82 -1.90 4.34
C PHE A 9 -16.63 -2.38 5.16
N CYS A 10 -15.43 -1.95 4.79
CA CYS A 10 -14.18 -2.41 5.35
C CYS A 10 -13.41 -1.28 6.04
N GLY A 11 -12.96 -1.56 7.27
CA GLY A 11 -11.89 -0.82 7.91
C GLY A 11 -10.58 -1.60 7.83
N GLY A 12 -9.83 -1.63 8.93
CA GLY A 12 -8.53 -2.30 9.02
C GLY A 12 -8.61 -3.83 9.10
N SER A 13 -8.27 -4.39 10.28
CA SER A 13 -8.07 -5.85 10.42
C SER A 13 -9.35 -6.68 10.56
N GLY A 14 -10.46 -6.09 10.98
CA GLY A 14 -11.70 -6.81 11.29
C GLY A 14 -12.39 -7.50 10.11
N SER A 15 -12.07 -7.12 8.87
CA SER A 15 -12.69 -7.67 7.65
C SER A 15 -11.97 -8.87 7.04
N GLU A 16 -10.80 -9.27 7.57
CA GLU A 16 -9.92 -10.27 6.94
C GLU A 16 -10.61 -11.63 6.70
N SER A 17 -11.21 -12.22 7.75
CA SER A 17 -11.84 -13.54 7.64
C SER A 17 -13.03 -13.56 6.69
N ILE A 18 -13.84 -12.49 6.70
CA ILE A 18 -14.99 -12.34 5.83
C ILE A 18 -14.56 -12.20 4.37
N ILE A 19 -13.56 -11.37 4.09
CA ILE A 19 -12.99 -11.20 2.75
C ILE A 19 -12.46 -12.54 2.25
N LYS A 20 -11.63 -13.25 3.05
CA LYS A 20 -11.06 -14.54 2.69
C LYS A 20 -12.14 -15.60 2.40
N TYR A 21 -13.24 -15.57 3.11
CA TYR A 21 -14.37 -16.46 2.84
C TYR A 21 -14.96 -16.16 1.46
N PHE A 22 -15.29 -14.89 1.16
CA PHE A 22 -16.00 -14.54 -0.06
C PHE A 22 -15.15 -14.63 -1.34
N ILE A 23 -13.84 -14.35 -1.29
CA ILE A 23 -12.98 -14.45 -2.48
C ILE A 23 -12.84 -15.89 -3.00
N ASN A 24 -13.10 -16.89 -2.15
CA ASN A 24 -13.06 -18.29 -2.52
C ASN A 24 -14.39 -18.83 -3.10
N GLN A 25 -15.44 -18.00 -3.14
CA GLN A 25 -16.75 -18.40 -3.67
C GLN A 25 -16.88 -18.05 -5.16
N LYS A 26 -17.09 -19.06 -6.02
CA LYS A 26 -17.17 -18.88 -7.49
C LYS A 26 -18.37 -18.07 -7.96
N ASN A 27 -19.44 -18.03 -7.17
CA ASN A 27 -20.71 -17.36 -7.50
C ASN A 27 -20.85 -15.99 -6.83
N ILE A 28 -19.76 -15.41 -6.30
CA ILE A 28 -19.78 -14.11 -5.65
C ILE A 28 -18.93 -13.11 -6.43
N GLN A 29 -19.51 -11.94 -6.68
CA GLN A 29 -18.82 -10.74 -7.11
C GLN A 29 -18.69 -9.80 -5.91
N LEU A 30 -17.49 -9.69 -5.36
CA LEU A 30 -17.22 -8.91 -4.16
C LEU A 30 -16.80 -7.47 -4.50
N THR A 31 -17.36 -6.51 -3.76
CA THR A 31 -16.93 -5.10 -3.75
C THR A 31 -16.55 -4.72 -2.32
N LEU A 32 -15.38 -4.13 -2.14
CA LEU A 32 -14.94 -3.56 -0.86
C LEU A 32 -15.09 -2.05 -0.89
N LEU A 33 -15.85 -1.51 0.05
CA LEU A 33 -15.95 -0.07 0.32
C LEU A 33 -15.03 0.24 1.51
N ILE A 34 -13.92 0.91 1.26
CA ILE A 34 -12.89 1.13 2.26
C ILE A 34 -12.88 2.58 2.70
N ASN A 35 -12.89 2.78 4.02
CA ASN A 35 -12.76 4.07 4.66
C ASN A 35 -11.26 4.42 4.84
N ALA A 36 -10.87 5.62 4.41
CA ALA A 36 -9.51 6.12 4.48
C ALA A 36 -9.25 7.12 5.61
N TYR A 37 -10.04 7.10 6.66
CA TYR A 37 -9.88 8.04 7.80
C TYR A 37 -8.91 7.54 8.88
N ASP A 38 -8.26 6.39 8.70
CA ASP A 38 -7.20 5.97 9.63
C ASP A 38 -6.16 7.07 9.83
N ASP A 39 -5.84 7.38 11.07
CA ASP A 39 -4.89 8.43 11.47
C ASP A 39 -3.86 7.92 12.50
N GLY A 40 -3.78 6.59 12.65
CA GLY A 40 -2.89 5.96 13.61
C GLY A 40 -1.42 5.99 13.15
N LYS A 41 -0.50 6.15 14.10
CA LYS A 41 0.96 5.98 13.90
C LYS A 41 1.49 6.58 12.58
N SER A 42 2.09 5.70 11.72
CA SER A 42 2.71 6.09 10.45
C SER A 42 1.73 6.72 9.45
N THR A 43 0.46 6.33 9.48
CA THR A 43 -0.57 6.91 8.62
C THR A 43 -0.81 8.38 8.96
N GLY A 44 -1.01 8.70 10.23
CA GLY A 44 -1.21 10.07 10.69
C GLY A 44 0.00 10.95 10.37
N THR A 45 1.21 10.41 10.54
CA THR A 45 2.43 11.13 10.17
C THR A 45 2.50 11.41 8.67
N LEU A 46 2.16 10.47 7.80
CA LEU A 46 2.10 10.69 6.35
C LEU A 46 1.07 11.75 5.98
N ARG A 47 -0.13 11.70 6.57
CA ARG A 47 -1.21 12.67 6.30
C ARG A 47 -0.82 14.10 6.70
N LYS A 48 -0.12 14.27 7.83
CA LYS A 48 0.40 15.58 8.27
C LYS A 48 1.42 16.16 7.30
N ASN A 49 2.24 15.31 6.68
CA ASN A 49 3.37 15.74 5.85
C ASN A 49 3.06 15.74 4.35
N ILE A 50 1.98 15.08 3.91
CA ILE A 50 1.57 15.04 2.50
C ILE A 50 0.14 15.56 2.41
N PRO A 51 -0.05 16.87 2.14
CA PRO A 51 -1.38 17.47 2.04
C PRO A 51 -2.29 16.75 1.05
N GLY A 52 -3.53 16.46 1.48
CA GLY A 52 -4.54 15.76 0.69
C GLY A 52 -4.44 14.22 0.71
N LEU A 53 -3.38 13.66 1.31
CA LEU A 53 -3.30 12.21 1.47
C LEU A 53 -4.30 11.75 2.53
N LEU A 54 -5.16 10.82 2.17
CA LEU A 54 -6.01 10.06 3.09
C LEU A 54 -5.23 8.88 3.68
N GLY A 55 -5.80 8.17 4.65
CA GLY A 55 -5.15 7.05 5.33
C GLY A 55 -4.93 5.84 4.42
N PRO A 56 -3.71 5.50 4.02
CA PRO A 56 -3.45 4.37 3.13
C PRO A 56 -3.49 3.00 3.85
N SER A 57 -3.42 2.96 5.17
CA SER A 57 -3.25 1.72 5.93
C SER A 57 -4.38 0.72 5.72
N ASP A 58 -5.63 1.18 5.71
CA ASP A 58 -6.77 0.27 5.55
C ASP A 58 -6.84 -0.28 4.14
N PHE A 59 -6.50 0.53 3.13
CA PHE A 59 -6.32 0.02 1.77
C PHE A 59 -5.22 -1.05 1.73
N ARG A 60 -4.03 -0.76 2.22
CA ARG A 60 -2.90 -1.70 2.23
C ARG A 60 -3.26 -3.02 2.94
N LYS A 61 -3.94 -2.98 4.10
CA LYS A 61 -4.38 -4.18 4.80
C LYS A 61 -5.35 -5.00 3.97
N ASN A 62 -6.41 -4.37 3.44
CA ASN A 62 -7.39 -5.06 2.60
C ASN A 62 -6.76 -5.63 1.32
N PHE A 63 -5.78 -4.94 0.72
CA PHE A 63 -4.97 -5.49 -0.37
C PHE A 63 -4.25 -6.77 0.04
N SER A 64 -3.60 -6.76 1.20
CA SER A 64 -2.89 -7.95 1.71
C SER A 64 -3.81 -9.16 1.89
N TYR A 65 -5.10 -8.94 2.18
CA TYR A 65 -6.10 -10.02 2.29
C TYR A 65 -6.53 -10.59 0.94
N LEU A 66 -6.43 -9.80 -0.13
CA LEU A 66 -6.79 -10.21 -1.49
C LEU A 66 -5.64 -10.92 -2.23
N ILE A 67 -4.43 -10.88 -1.69
CA ILE A 67 -3.26 -11.49 -2.32
C ILE A 67 -3.43 -13.01 -2.39
N ASN A 68 -3.23 -13.55 -3.60
CA ASN A 68 -3.23 -14.98 -3.84
C ASN A 68 -1.98 -15.63 -3.24
N LEU A 69 -2.14 -16.34 -2.12
CA LEU A 69 -1.04 -16.98 -1.42
C LEU A 69 -0.50 -18.25 -2.11
N PHE A 70 -1.15 -18.73 -3.18
CA PHE A 70 -0.64 -19.85 -3.98
C PHE A 70 0.45 -19.41 -4.98
N SER A 71 0.56 -18.13 -5.27
CA SER A 71 1.63 -17.55 -6.07
C SER A 71 2.80 -17.12 -5.20
N ASP A 72 4.01 -17.61 -5.49
CA ASP A 72 5.24 -17.21 -4.80
C ASP A 72 5.49 -15.72 -4.90
N GLU A 73 5.31 -15.17 -6.08
CA GLU A 73 5.44 -13.74 -6.32
C GLU A 73 4.49 -12.92 -5.46
N GLN A 74 3.21 -13.30 -5.41
CA GLN A 74 2.22 -12.59 -4.62
C GLN A 74 2.51 -12.73 -3.11
N ARG A 75 3.03 -13.87 -2.63
CA ARG A 75 3.51 -14.01 -1.25
C ARG A 75 4.67 -13.06 -0.94
N ASN A 76 5.63 -12.93 -1.85
CA ASN A 76 6.75 -12.01 -1.69
C ASN A 76 6.28 -10.56 -1.73
N LEU A 77 5.36 -10.21 -2.62
CA LEU A 77 4.73 -8.89 -2.68
C LEU A 77 4.03 -8.53 -1.37
N LYS A 78 3.29 -9.46 -0.76
CA LYS A 78 2.68 -9.28 0.55
C LYS A 78 3.71 -8.91 1.62
N LYS A 79 4.81 -9.67 1.69
CA LYS A 79 5.89 -9.39 2.64
C LYS A 79 6.52 -8.02 2.42
N VAL A 80 6.68 -7.58 1.16
CA VAL A 80 7.15 -6.23 0.83
C VAL A 80 6.18 -5.17 1.34
N PHE A 81 4.87 -5.33 1.12
CA PHE A 81 3.88 -4.34 1.55
C PHE A 81 3.69 -4.29 3.07
N GLU A 82 3.85 -5.42 3.76
CA GLU A 82 3.69 -5.52 5.22
C GLU A 82 4.98 -5.22 5.98
N PHE A 83 6.12 -5.13 5.30
CA PHE A 83 7.41 -4.81 5.94
C PHE A 83 7.31 -3.51 6.73
N ARG A 84 7.89 -3.52 7.94
CA ARG A 84 7.97 -2.34 8.82
C ARG A 84 9.40 -2.09 9.23
N PHE A 85 9.77 -0.83 9.28
CA PHE A 85 11.08 -0.43 9.79
C PHE A 85 11.13 -0.61 11.31
N ASN A 86 12.07 -1.40 11.79
CA ASN A 86 12.26 -1.71 13.21
C ASN A 86 13.33 -0.85 13.88
N LYS A 87 13.98 0.06 13.13
CA LYS A 87 15.06 0.93 13.60
C LYS A 87 14.97 2.30 12.97
N LYS A 88 15.66 3.28 13.59
CA LYS A 88 15.79 4.62 13.02
C LYS A 88 16.57 4.58 11.71
N ILE A 89 16.02 5.18 10.68
CA ILE A 89 16.59 5.26 9.34
C ILE A 89 16.78 6.73 8.97
N SER A 90 17.97 7.07 8.50
CA SER A 90 18.22 8.35 7.87
C SER A 90 17.50 8.38 6.52
N ILE A 91 16.53 9.28 6.36
CA ILE A 91 15.78 9.47 5.11
C ILE A 91 16.73 9.83 3.97
N ASN A 92 17.74 10.66 4.20
CA ASN A 92 18.72 11.03 3.19
C ASN A 92 19.52 9.82 2.71
N ASN A 93 20.00 8.97 3.63
CA ASN A 93 20.71 7.75 3.27
C ASN A 93 19.79 6.77 2.53
N PHE A 94 18.55 6.62 2.96
CA PHE A 94 17.56 5.80 2.27
C PHE A 94 17.31 6.29 0.84
N TYR A 95 17.10 7.60 0.67
CA TYR A 95 16.95 8.22 -0.65
C TYR A 95 18.14 7.92 -1.57
N LEU A 96 19.38 8.16 -1.08
CA LEU A 96 20.59 7.95 -1.87
C LEU A 96 20.77 6.47 -2.28
N ASN A 97 20.48 5.55 -1.36
CA ASN A 97 20.62 4.12 -1.64
C ASN A 97 19.56 3.62 -2.64
N ILE A 98 18.31 4.07 -2.55
CA ILE A 98 17.29 3.74 -3.56
C ILE A 98 17.68 4.32 -4.91
N LYS A 99 18.03 5.61 -4.96
CA LYS A 99 18.41 6.31 -6.19
C LYS A 99 19.56 5.62 -6.94
N ASN A 100 20.54 5.13 -6.21
CA ASN A 100 21.74 4.49 -6.76
C ASN A 100 21.62 2.96 -6.83
N SER A 101 20.49 2.39 -6.41
CA SER A 101 20.27 0.93 -6.32
C SER A 101 21.38 0.20 -5.53
N LYS A 102 21.89 0.85 -4.45
CA LYS A 102 22.97 0.32 -3.61
C LYS A 102 22.44 -0.01 -2.21
N ASN A 103 22.96 -1.07 -1.59
CA ASN A 103 22.65 -1.48 -0.21
C ASN A 103 21.14 -1.50 0.10
N LEU A 104 20.30 -1.89 -0.85
CA LEU A 104 18.85 -1.88 -0.70
C LEU A 104 18.39 -2.80 0.43
N GLU A 105 19.11 -3.91 0.68
CA GLU A 105 18.86 -4.90 1.73
C GLU A 105 18.86 -4.32 3.14
N LYS A 106 19.47 -3.14 3.33
CA LYS A 106 19.44 -2.40 4.62
C LYS A 106 18.10 -1.73 4.91
N TYR A 107 17.30 -1.50 3.88
CA TYR A 107 16.09 -0.67 3.92
C TYR A 107 14.83 -1.38 3.45
N ILE A 108 14.98 -2.39 2.59
CA ILE A 108 13.89 -3.06 1.91
C ILE A 108 14.05 -4.57 2.11
N PRO A 109 12.97 -5.32 2.34
CA PRO A 109 13.06 -6.77 2.54
C PRO A 109 13.56 -7.47 1.27
N LYS A 110 14.35 -8.54 1.46
CA LYS A 110 14.95 -9.32 0.36
C LYS A 110 13.93 -9.87 -0.64
N GLU A 111 12.69 -10.02 -0.22
CA GLU A 111 11.56 -10.50 -1.00
C GLU A 111 11.31 -9.66 -2.26
N ILE A 112 11.74 -8.40 -2.27
CA ILE A 112 11.66 -7.55 -3.47
C ILE A 112 12.46 -8.12 -4.66
N ASN A 113 13.48 -8.93 -4.40
CA ASN A 113 14.31 -9.53 -5.43
C ASN A 113 13.64 -10.72 -6.15
N PHE A 114 12.55 -11.24 -5.58
CA PHE A 114 11.76 -12.34 -6.13
C PHE A 114 10.50 -11.87 -6.86
N LEU A 115 10.34 -10.55 -7.02
CA LEU A 115 9.27 -9.95 -7.81
C LEU A 115 9.69 -9.82 -9.28
N GLU A 116 8.71 -9.82 -10.18
CA GLU A 116 8.94 -9.48 -11.58
C GLU A 116 9.67 -8.15 -11.72
N LYS A 117 10.53 -8.03 -12.72
CA LYS A 117 11.39 -6.87 -12.93
C LYS A 117 10.61 -5.55 -13.00
N GLU A 118 9.47 -5.54 -13.67
CA GLU A 118 8.65 -4.34 -13.81
C GLU A 118 7.96 -3.97 -12.50
N ILE A 119 7.44 -4.95 -11.75
CA ILE A 119 6.85 -4.72 -10.42
C ILE A 119 7.90 -4.16 -9.45
N LYS A 120 9.08 -4.76 -9.41
CA LYS A 120 10.20 -4.27 -8.60
C LYS A 120 10.57 -2.83 -8.96
N LYS A 121 10.71 -2.53 -10.26
CA LYS A 121 11.04 -1.20 -10.76
C LYS A 121 9.99 -0.16 -10.35
N ASP A 122 8.72 -0.49 -10.48
CA ASP A 122 7.62 0.40 -10.09
C ASP A 122 7.64 0.66 -8.58
N ILE A 123 7.80 -0.36 -7.76
CA ILE A 123 7.89 -0.22 -6.30
C ILE A 123 9.05 0.70 -5.92
N LEU A 124 10.24 0.48 -6.47
CA LEU A 124 11.41 1.32 -6.18
C LEU A 124 11.20 2.77 -6.63
N ASN A 125 10.55 2.99 -7.78
CA ASN A 125 10.24 4.32 -8.27
C ASN A 125 9.25 5.05 -7.35
N TYR A 126 8.19 4.38 -6.89
CA TYR A 126 7.23 4.98 -5.95
C TYR A 126 7.87 5.27 -4.59
N LEU A 127 8.74 4.39 -4.09
CA LEU A 127 9.52 4.65 -2.88
C LEU A 127 10.43 5.87 -3.06
N LEU A 128 11.13 5.96 -4.20
CA LEU A 128 11.99 7.10 -4.50
C LEU A 128 11.21 8.43 -4.48
N ILE A 129 10.00 8.45 -5.06
CA ILE A 129 9.13 9.63 -5.09
C ILE A 129 8.71 10.03 -3.67
N SER A 130 8.19 9.08 -2.88
CA SER A 130 7.74 9.37 -1.52
C SER A 130 8.88 9.82 -0.61
N ILE A 131 10.03 9.14 -0.63
CA ILE A 131 11.19 9.47 0.19
C ILE A 131 11.82 10.80 -0.25
N LYS A 132 11.89 11.08 -1.56
CA LYS A 132 12.31 12.40 -2.06
C LYS A 132 11.44 13.52 -1.53
N TYR A 133 10.13 13.33 -1.46
CA TYR A 133 9.20 14.31 -0.91
C TYR A 133 9.41 14.48 0.60
N LEU A 134 9.50 13.37 1.33
CA LEU A 134 9.60 13.34 2.79
C LEU A 134 10.97 13.76 3.33
N LYS A 135 12.05 13.76 2.52
CA LYS A 135 13.39 14.15 2.98
C LYS A 135 13.49 15.62 3.45
N THR A 136 12.53 16.45 3.07
CA THR A 136 12.43 17.85 3.51
C THR A 136 11.71 17.98 4.87
N THR A 137 11.30 16.87 5.46
CA THR A 137 10.56 16.81 6.72
C THR A 137 11.37 16.02 7.76
N GLU A 138 11.17 16.33 9.03
CA GLU A 138 11.83 15.64 10.16
C GLU A 138 11.07 14.36 10.57
N ILE A 139 10.78 13.48 9.60
CA ILE A 139 10.04 12.25 9.87
C ILE A 139 10.98 11.15 10.37
N ASN A 140 10.57 10.49 11.45
CA ASN A 140 11.14 9.22 11.87
C ASN A 140 10.36 8.06 11.24
N LEU A 141 11.07 7.20 10.50
CA LEU A 141 10.45 6.04 9.81
C LEU A 141 10.26 4.81 10.71
N ILE A 142 10.58 4.85 12.01
CA ILE A 142 10.33 3.72 12.91
C ILE A 142 8.83 3.33 12.83
N ASP A 143 8.57 2.03 12.71
CA ASP A 143 7.23 1.43 12.61
C ASP A 143 6.43 1.84 11.35
N PHE A 144 7.05 2.55 10.40
CA PHE A 144 6.42 2.80 9.12
C PHE A 144 6.30 1.51 8.31
N SER A 145 5.13 1.30 7.71
CA SER A 145 4.95 0.25 6.70
C SER A 145 5.51 0.70 5.36
N LEU A 146 6.30 -0.17 4.73
CA LEU A 146 6.83 0.07 3.39
C LEU A 146 5.70 0.25 2.36
N GLY A 147 4.62 -0.53 2.48
CA GLY A 147 3.45 -0.40 1.62
C GLY A 147 2.76 0.96 1.73
N ASN A 148 2.76 1.60 2.92
CA ASN A 148 2.22 2.96 3.07
C ASN A 148 3.10 4.00 2.34
N LEU A 149 4.43 3.83 2.36
CA LEU A 149 5.36 4.69 1.60
C LEU A 149 5.21 4.49 0.09
N ILE A 150 5.03 3.25 -0.37
CA ILE A 150 4.74 2.94 -1.78
C ILE A 150 3.45 3.63 -2.21
N PHE A 151 2.37 3.50 -1.41
CA PHE A 151 1.10 4.16 -1.70
C PHE A 151 1.24 5.69 -1.76
N ALA A 152 1.97 6.28 -0.80
CA ALA A 152 2.24 7.72 -0.80
C ALA A 152 2.98 8.17 -2.07
N GLY A 153 3.95 7.37 -2.55
CA GLY A 153 4.64 7.63 -3.80
C GLY A 153 3.73 7.58 -5.03
N ILE A 154 2.81 6.62 -5.08
CA ILE A 154 1.79 6.55 -6.13
C ILE A 154 0.90 7.79 -6.07
N PHE A 155 0.40 8.15 -4.89
CA PHE A 155 -0.44 9.33 -4.70
C PHE A 155 0.22 10.61 -5.20
N LEU A 156 1.50 10.81 -4.86
CA LEU A 156 2.27 11.97 -5.34
C LEU A 156 2.46 11.95 -6.87
N LYS A 157 2.75 10.78 -7.44
CA LYS A 157 2.89 10.61 -8.91
C LYS A 157 1.59 10.87 -9.65
N GLU A 158 0.48 10.43 -9.10
CA GLU A 158 -0.86 10.63 -9.66
C GLU A 158 -1.46 12.01 -9.31
N LYS A 159 -0.60 13.03 -9.13
CA LYS A 159 -1.00 14.43 -8.88
C LYS A 159 -1.95 14.59 -7.69
N LYS A 160 -1.73 13.80 -6.65
CA LYS A 160 -2.53 13.77 -5.42
C LYS A 160 -3.99 13.32 -5.63
N ASN A 161 -4.25 12.53 -6.66
CA ASN A 161 -5.55 11.88 -6.86
C ASN A 161 -5.58 10.55 -6.08
N PHE A 162 -6.29 10.54 -4.95
CA PHE A 162 -6.34 9.37 -4.07
C PHE A 162 -7.02 8.16 -4.73
N ASN A 163 -8.12 8.37 -5.46
CA ASN A 163 -8.83 7.27 -6.11
C ASN A 163 -7.99 6.65 -7.25
N LEU A 164 -7.23 7.46 -7.96
CA LEU A 164 -6.31 6.97 -8.97
C LEU A 164 -5.14 6.21 -8.32
N ALA A 165 -4.65 6.68 -7.17
CA ALA A 165 -3.65 5.96 -6.39
C ALA A 165 -4.15 4.59 -5.92
N VAL A 166 -5.39 4.49 -5.43
CA VAL A 166 -6.04 3.21 -5.09
C VAL A 166 -6.06 2.28 -6.30
N LYS A 167 -6.51 2.76 -7.46
CA LYS A 167 -6.54 1.96 -8.70
C LYS A 167 -5.15 1.46 -9.10
N LYS A 168 -4.13 2.34 -9.07
CA LYS A 168 -2.75 1.97 -9.41
C LYS A 168 -2.14 0.97 -8.42
N PHE A 169 -2.42 1.15 -7.12
CA PHE A 169 -1.98 0.20 -6.11
C PHE A 169 -2.65 -1.17 -6.28
N THR A 170 -3.93 -1.20 -6.69
CA THR A 170 -4.64 -2.46 -7.00
C THR A 170 -3.97 -3.25 -8.13
N ASN A 171 -3.33 -2.59 -9.08
CA ASN A 171 -2.69 -3.25 -10.21
C ASN A 171 -1.50 -4.15 -9.82
N PHE A 172 -0.97 -4.03 -8.60
CA PHE A 172 0.06 -4.94 -8.10
C PHE A 172 -0.47 -6.34 -7.76
N ILE A 173 -1.77 -6.49 -7.58
CA ILE A 173 -2.38 -7.77 -7.22
C ILE A 173 -3.32 -8.26 -8.32
N THR A 174 -3.36 -9.56 -8.51
CA THR A 174 -4.33 -10.20 -9.39
C THR A 174 -5.62 -10.45 -8.61
N THR A 175 -6.62 -9.60 -8.79
CA THR A 175 -7.90 -9.74 -8.11
C THR A 175 -9.08 -9.37 -9.00
N LYS A 176 -10.20 -10.06 -8.81
CA LYS A 176 -11.51 -9.71 -9.41
C LYS A 176 -12.36 -8.83 -8.48
N VAL A 177 -11.87 -8.55 -7.28
CA VAL A 177 -12.58 -7.74 -6.28
C VAL A 177 -12.50 -6.28 -6.65
N LYS A 178 -13.63 -5.60 -6.67
CA LYS A 178 -13.70 -4.16 -6.87
C LYS A 178 -13.40 -3.45 -5.54
N ILE A 179 -12.50 -2.47 -5.57
CA ILE A 179 -12.12 -1.68 -4.40
C ILE A 179 -12.50 -0.23 -4.64
N ILE A 180 -13.24 0.34 -3.71
CA ILE A 180 -13.76 1.71 -3.79
C ILE A 180 -13.41 2.46 -2.51
N ASN A 181 -12.83 3.63 -2.66
CA ASN A 181 -12.69 4.59 -1.57
C ASN A 181 -14.02 5.33 -1.36
N ILE A 182 -14.50 5.33 -0.13
CA ILE A 182 -15.73 6.06 0.27
C ILE A 182 -15.44 7.34 1.04
N SER A 183 -14.17 7.66 1.26
CA SER A 183 -13.76 8.86 1.99
C SER A 183 -13.53 10.03 1.02
N MET A 184 -13.89 11.23 1.48
CA MET A 184 -13.56 12.46 0.76
C MET A 184 -12.39 13.17 1.45
N PRO A 185 -11.45 13.78 0.72
CA PRO A 185 -10.50 14.69 1.34
C PRO A 185 -11.27 15.80 2.08
N ARG A 186 -10.91 16.07 3.33
CA ARG A 186 -11.38 17.32 3.94
C ARG A 186 -10.80 18.47 3.10
N LEU A 187 -11.66 19.34 2.60
CA LEU A 187 -11.24 20.64 2.11
C LEU A 187 -10.74 21.40 3.35
N ILE A 188 -9.42 21.60 3.44
CA ILE A 188 -8.75 22.46 4.43
C ILE A 188 -8.64 23.82 3.81
#